data_1e60efea997d260c3cf9bcf97359f2b3
#
_entry.id   1e60efea997d260c3cf9bcf97359f2b3
#
_cell.length_a   1.000
_cell.length_b   1.000
_cell.length_c   1.000
_cell.angle_alpha   90.00
_cell.angle_beta   90.00
_cell.angle_gamma   90.00
#
_symmetry.space_group_name_H-M   'P 1'
#
loop_
_entity.id
_entity.type
_entity.pdbx_description
1 polymer ?
#
loop_
_entity_poly.entity_id
_entity_poly.type
_entity_poly.pdbx_seq_one_letter_code
_entity_poly.pdbx_strand_id
1 'polypeptide(L)'
;NRARRTYSEEEIEVLQTTAMLIAEMIASGELQSIVRPGAEIALRRAIALTGAAIAEGVGLGHVILHEPRVVVKQIVAEDLQKEERRLANAINEVRESIDKLIDRGDQAGPGEHREVLETFRMFAHDQGWLRRLREAVMTGLTAEAAVERVQNDARAKLQRRTDPYMRERLHDLDDLANRLLHQLTGQAFVTANEDLPDNAILVARTMGPAALLDYDRKKLRGLVLEEGGPSSHVAIVARALGIPAVGDIANITDLVEQGDPIIVDGSSGEVQLRPPADVEAAYGEKARLRARRQEQYRKLRDAPSRTLDGVIIDLHMNAGLLVDLPHVEETGAASIGLFRTELQFMVASQFPRMNAQIALYRAVMEAVGARTVTFRTLDIGGDKILPYMQTFEEENPALGWRAIRIGLDRPGLLRSQLRAMLRAGAGRELRVMFPMVAHAQEFDAARELVHREIAHLQRHGYELPVAIKLGVMVEVPSILWQLDEILARVDFLSVGSNDLVQYLFAADRDNKRVSNRFDPLCAPVLRALKSITDKAAITQTPVTLCGEIGGRPLEAMALIGVGYRGLSMTPSSIGPVKAMVMAIHEGELRALMEELLARKDGAASIREELRAYAEAKGVPL
;
A
#
# COMPACT_ATOMS: atom_id res chain seq x y z
N ASN A 1 16.96 -30.90 17.85
CA ASN A 1 17.41 -31.12 19.27
C ASN A 1 18.63 -30.25 19.54
N ARG A 2 18.47 -29.13 20.26
CA ARG A 2 19.55 -28.16 20.59
C ARG A 2 20.27 -28.45 21.92
N ALA A 3 19.99 -29.57 22.61
CA ALA A 3 20.71 -29.97 23.80
C ALA A 3 21.37 -31.33 23.54
N ARG A 4 22.67 -31.42 23.81
CA ARG A 4 23.36 -32.71 23.86
C ARG A 4 22.80 -33.47 25.08
N ARG A 5 21.93 -34.45 24.82
CA ARG A 5 21.42 -35.38 25.81
C ARG A 5 22.20 -36.67 25.64
N THR A 6 22.77 -37.18 26.70
CA THR A 6 23.31 -38.54 26.79
C THR A 6 22.15 -39.47 27.08
N TYR A 7 21.96 -40.49 26.26
CA TYR A 7 20.93 -41.51 26.43
C TYR A 7 21.50 -42.63 27.33
N SER A 8 20.67 -43.22 28.17
CA SER A 8 21.02 -44.42 28.92
C SER A 8 21.12 -45.64 27.99
N GLU A 9 21.80 -46.72 28.42
CA GLU A 9 21.88 -47.93 27.61
C GLU A 9 20.50 -48.51 27.31
N GLU A 10 19.55 -48.48 28.22
CA GLU A 10 18.15 -48.89 28.00
C GLU A 10 17.43 -48.01 26.98
N GLU A 11 17.64 -46.69 27.01
CA GLU A 11 17.05 -45.77 26.01
C GLU A 11 17.66 -46.03 24.62
N ILE A 12 18.93 -46.36 24.51
CA ILE A 12 19.61 -46.71 23.26
C ILE A 12 19.05 -48.02 22.69
N GLU A 13 18.86 -49.03 23.54
CA GLU A 13 18.32 -50.33 23.17
C GLU A 13 16.87 -50.21 22.63
N VAL A 14 16.03 -49.42 23.29
CA VAL A 14 14.67 -49.12 22.84
C VAL A 14 14.67 -48.38 21.49
N LEU A 15 15.54 -47.39 21.31
CA LEU A 15 15.69 -46.65 20.07
C LEU A 15 16.19 -47.52 18.93
N GLN A 16 17.16 -48.44 19.20
CA GLN A 16 17.65 -49.41 18.22
C GLN A 16 16.57 -50.38 17.81
N THR A 17 15.86 -50.95 18.79
CA THR A 17 14.75 -51.88 18.53
C THR A 17 13.64 -51.24 17.73
N THR A 18 13.29 -49.99 18.07
CA THR A 18 12.27 -49.21 17.32
C THR A 18 12.73 -48.92 15.89
N ALA A 19 13.99 -48.56 15.69
CA ALA A 19 14.57 -48.30 14.39
C ALA A 19 14.59 -49.58 13.50
N MET A 20 14.92 -50.72 14.10
CA MET A 20 14.89 -52.04 13.42
C MET A 20 13.46 -52.44 13.00
N LEU A 21 12.47 -52.27 13.89
CA LEU A 21 11.06 -52.53 13.57
C LEU A 21 10.56 -51.62 12.44
N ILE A 22 10.88 -50.34 12.46
CA ILE A 22 10.51 -49.41 11.38
C ILE A 22 11.21 -49.79 10.07
N ALA A 23 12.49 -50.18 10.12
CA ALA A 23 13.20 -50.63 8.92
C ALA A 23 12.60 -51.92 8.34
N GLU A 24 12.20 -52.86 9.19
CA GLU A 24 11.55 -54.12 8.77
C GLU A 24 10.14 -53.86 8.18
N MET A 25 9.35 -52.98 8.78
CA MET A 25 8.06 -52.55 8.24
C MET A 25 8.19 -51.83 6.88
N ILE A 26 9.25 -51.07 6.67
CA ILE A 26 9.57 -50.44 5.38
C ILE A 26 9.99 -51.49 4.36
N ALA A 27 10.85 -52.43 4.77
CA ALA A 27 11.36 -53.49 3.88
C ALA A 27 10.29 -54.54 3.49
N SER A 28 9.37 -54.84 4.39
CA SER A 28 8.27 -55.77 4.15
C SER A 28 7.13 -55.20 3.27
N GLY A 29 7.13 -53.90 3.03
CA GLY A 29 6.05 -53.22 2.31
C GLY A 29 4.72 -53.11 3.08
N GLU A 30 4.67 -53.53 4.34
CA GLU A 30 3.47 -53.43 5.17
C GLU A 30 2.96 -52.00 5.34
N LEU A 31 3.86 -51.03 5.35
CA LEU A 31 3.48 -49.61 5.33
C LEU A 31 2.73 -49.19 4.07
N GLN A 32 3.01 -49.82 2.92
CA GLN A 32 2.28 -49.53 1.67
C GLN A 32 0.86 -50.08 1.68
N SER A 33 0.60 -51.15 2.45
CA SER A 33 -0.75 -51.73 2.58
C SER A 33 -1.65 -50.94 3.56
N ILE A 34 -1.06 -50.20 4.49
CA ILE A 34 -1.77 -49.40 5.49
C ILE A 34 -2.07 -47.99 4.96
N VAL A 35 -1.24 -47.51 4.03
CA VAL A 35 -1.46 -46.19 3.38
C VAL A 35 -2.46 -46.39 2.25
N ARG A 36 -3.72 -46.03 2.49
CA ARG A 36 -4.68 -45.87 1.37
C ARG A 36 -4.13 -44.83 0.41
N PRO A 37 -4.18 -45.04 -0.93
CA PRO A 37 -3.86 -43.99 -1.87
C PRO A 37 -4.75 -42.78 -1.58
N GLY A 38 -4.15 -41.67 -1.12
CA GLY A 38 -4.86 -40.47 -0.67
C GLY A 38 -4.90 -40.26 0.84
N ALA A 39 -4.45 -41.22 1.68
CA ALA A 39 -4.20 -40.98 3.11
C ALA A 39 -2.74 -40.53 3.31
N GLU A 40 -2.40 -39.34 2.87
CA GLU A 40 -1.20 -38.70 3.38
C GLU A 40 -1.40 -38.44 4.88
N ILE A 41 -0.56 -39.05 5.70
CA ILE A 41 -0.46 -38.66 7.11
C ILE A 41 0.05 -37.22 7.10
N ALA A 42 -0.87 -36.28 7.08
CA ALA A 42 -0.59 -34.86 7.08
C ALA A 42 -0.07 -34.48 8.47
N LEU A 43 1.21 -34.68 8.72
CA LEU A 43 1.98 -33.95 9.75
C LEU A 43 2.13 -32.45 9.39
N ARG A 44 1.16 -31.93 8.65
CA ARG A 44 1.09 -30.53 8.22
C ARG A 44 0.49 -29.72 9.35
N ARG A 45 1.36 -29.14 10.17
CA ARG A 45 0.93 -28.25 11.26
C ARG A 45 0.30 -26.99 10.70
N ALA A 46 -0.73 -26.50 11.38
CA ALA A 46 -1.20 -25.13 11.21
C ALA A 46 -0.07 -24.15 11.50
N ILE A 47 0.10 -23.16 10.63
CA ILE A 47 1.16 -22.15 10.75
C ILE A 47 0.51 -20.77 10.62
N ALA A 48 0.74 -19.91 11.61
CA ALA A 48 0.42 -18.48 11.53
C ALA A 48 1.68 -17.71 11.09
N LEU A 49 1.54 -16.91 10.05
CA LEU A 49 2.60 -16.09 9.47
C LEU A 49 2.17 -14.63 9.48
N THR A 50 3.15 -13.73 9.57
CA THR A 50 2.89 -12.29 9.56
C THR A 50 3.80 -11.63 8.53
N GLY A 51 3.22 -10.82 7.66
CA GLY A 51 3.89 -10.06 6.63
C GLY A 51 3.42 -8.61 6.57
N ALA A 52 3.70 -7.96 5.45
CA ALA A 52 3.25 -6.60 5.18
C ALA A 52 1.79 -6.61 4.67
N ALA A 53 0.93 -5.82 5.29
CA ALA A 53 -0.43 -5.59 4.81
C ALA A 53 -0.39 -4.80 3.48
N ILE A 54 -0.86 -5.41 2.39
CA ILE A 54 -0.87 -4.82 1.05
C ILE A 54 -2.25 -4.27 0.69
N ALA A 55 -3.27 -5.09 0.77
CA ALA A 55 -4.64 -4.70 0.43
C ALA A 55 -5.61 -5.26 1.46
N GLU A 56 -6.50 -4.40 1.97
CA GLU A 56 -7.42 -4.73 3.06
C GLU A 56 -8.45 -5.80 2.66
N GLY A 57 -8.81 -6.64 3.60
CA GLY A 57 -9.84 -7.66 3.44
C GLY A 57 -9.45 -8.96 4.09
N VAL A 58 -10.40 -9.90 4.12
CA VAL A 58 -10.19 -11.27 4.57
C VAL A 58 -10.57 -12.21 3.45
N GLY A 59 -9.60 -13.00 2.99
CA GLY A 59 -9.79 -14.06 2.01
C GLY A 59 -9.68 -15.42 2.65
N LEU A 60 -10.66 -16.29 2.43
CA LEU A 60 -10.62 -17.71 2.79
C LEU A 60 -10.66 -18.54 1.52
N GLY A 61 -9.77 -19.50 1.40
CA GLY A 61 -9.72 -20.35 0.20
C GLY A 61 -8.60 -21.35 0.21
N HIS A 62 -8.18 -21.71 -0.99
CA HIS A 62 -7.15 -22.73 -1.21
C HIS A 62 -5.98 -22.16 -2.00
N VAL A 63 -4.79 -22.61 -1.66
CA VAL A 63 -3.55 -22.22 -2.31
C VAL A 63 -3.54 -22.58 -3.78
N ILE A 64 -3.27 -21.62 -4.61
CA ILE A 64 -2.88 -21.78 -6.01
C ILE A 64 -1.46 -21.22 -6.13
N LEU A 65 -0.51 -22.11 -6.34
CA LEU A 65 0.88 -21.72 -6.55
C LEU A 65 1.03 -21.08 -7.93
N HIS A 66 1.53 -19.86 -7.95
CA HIS A 66 1.95 -19.21 -9.18
C HIS A 66 3.43 -19.47 -9.41
N GLU A 67 3.73 -20.53 -10.17
CA GLU A 67 5.09 -20.91 -10.57
C GLU A 67 5.28 -20.68 -12.06
N PRO A 68 5.79 -19.52 -12.48
CA PRO A 68 5.95 -19.22 -13.91
C PRO A 68 7.21 -19.86 -14.53
N ARG A 69 7.76 -20.93 -13.96
CA ARG A 69 8.99 -21.55 -14.46
C ARG A 69 8.71 -22.54 -15.58
N VAL A 70 9.13 -22.18 -16.78
CA VAL A 70 9.25 -23.08 -17.93
C VAL A 70 10.62 -23.75 -17.88
N VAL A 71 10.64 -25.08 -17.92
CA VAL A 71 11.89 -25.85 -18.02
C VAL A 71 12.34 -25.89 -19.47
N VAL A 72 13.46 -25.25 -19.79
CA VAL A 72 14.07 -25.30 -21.13
C VAL A 72 14.72 -26.66 -21.35
N LYS A 73 14.16 -27.47 -22.26
CA LYS A 73 14.61 -28.82 -22.52
C LYS A 73 15.75 -28.90 -23.56
N GLN A 74 15.77 -27.99 -24.51
CA GLN A 74 16.77 -27.93 -25.59
C GLN A 74 17.51 -26.62 -25.58
N ILE A 75 18.83 -26.67 -25.47
CA ILE A 75 19.66 -25.48 -25.30
C ILE A 75 20.27 -25.02 -26.63
N VAL A 76 20.65 -25.97 -27.49
CA VAL A 76 21.37 -25.70 -28.74
C VAL A 76 20.40 -25.72 -29.92
N ALA A 77 20.47 -24.68 -30.74
CA ALA A 77 19.67 -24.52 -31.95
C ALA A 77 20.21 -25.40 -33.10
N GLU A 78 19.31 -26.10 -33.76
CA GLU A 78 19.65 -26.83 -35.00
C GLU A 78 19.64 -25.90 -36.23
N ASP A 79 18.77 -24.88 -36.22
CA ASP A 79 18.62 -23.86 -37.25
C ASP A 79 18.41 -22.48 -36.65
N LEU A 80 19.41 -21.63 -36.75
CA LEU A 80 19.42 -20.28 -36.20
C LEU A 80 18.34 -19.38 -36.81
N GLN A 81 18.10 -19.51 -38.12
CA GLN A 81 17.09 -18.66 -38.79
C GLN A 81 15.67 -19.04 -38.36
N LYS A 82 15.43 -20.32 -38.12
CA LYS A 82 14.16 -20.82 -37.59
C LYS A 82 13.93 -20.30 -36.17
N GLU A 83 14.95 -20.36 -35.32
CA GLU A 83 14.86 -19.89 -33.93
C GLU A 83 14.67 -18.37 -33.85
N GLU A 84 15.33 -17.60 -34.72
CA GLU A 84 15.14 -16.15 -34.80
C GLU A 84 13.68 -15.80 -35.20
N ARG A 85 13.10 -16.52 -36.16
CA ARG A 85 11.70 -16.33 -36.55
C ARG A 85 10.72 -16.72 -35.42
N ARG A 86 10.98 -17.83 -34.72
CA ARG A 86 10.18 -18.23 -33.55
C ARG A 86 10.21 -17.16 -32.49
N LEU A 87 11.39 -16.66 -32.15
CA LEU A 87 11.56 -15.58 -31.19
C LEU A 87 10.80 -14.31 -31.62
N ALA A 88 10.93 -13.89 -32.88
CA ALA A 88 10.26 -12.69 -33.39
C ALA A 88 8.73 -12.82 -33.35
N ASN A 89 8.20 -13.97 -33.72
CA ASN A 89 6.75 -14.23 -33.64
C ASN A 89 6.25 -14.22 -32.21
N ALA A 90 6.93 -14.90 -31.28
CA ALA A 90 6.58 -14.94 -29.88
C ALA A 90 6.61 -13.55 -29.23
N ILE A 91 7.58 -12.71 -29.57
CA ILE A 91 7.64 -11.31 -29.11
C ILE A 91 6.41 -10.53 -29.59
N ASN A 92 6.00 -10.68 -30.84
CA ASN A 92 4.83 -9.98 -31.39
C ASN A 92 3.55 -10.44 -30.70
N GLU A 93 3.37 -11.73 -30.46
CA GLU A 93 2.20 -12.30 -29.78
C GLU A 93 2.12 -11.84 -28.32
N VAL A 94 3.26 -11.77 -27.61
CA VAL A 94 3.33 -11.20 -26.25
C VAL A 94 2.92 -9.72 -26.25
N ARG A 95 3.37 -8.93 -27.21
CA ARG A 95 2.97 -7.51 -27.37
C ARG A 95 1.47 -7.35 -27.59
N GLU A 96 0.92 -8.14 -28.50
CA GLU A 96 -0.53 -8.14 -28.74
C GLU A 96 -1.34 -8.54 -27.51
N SER A 97 -0.81 -9.48 -26.71
CA SER A 97 -1.42 -9.88 -25.45
C SER A 97 -1.42 -8.73 -24.44
N ILE A 98 -0.30 -8.00 -24.33
CA ILE A 98 -0.18 -6.82 -23.45
C ILE A 98 -1.14 -5.71 -23.90
N ASP A 99 -1.22 -5.42 -25.20
CA ASP A 99 -2.13 -4.41 -25.73
C ASP A 99 -3.60 -4.78 -25.42
N LYS A 100 -3.98 -6.07 -25.54
CA LYS A 100 -5.31 -6.55 -25.14
C LYS A 100 -5.58 -6.41 -23.64
N LEU A 101 -4.56 -6.56 -22.79
CA LEU A 101 -4.71 -6.34 -21.33
C LEU A 101 -4.95 -4.85 -21.03
N ILE A 102 -4.26 -3.95 -21.74
CA ILE A 102 -4.47 -2.51 -21.62
C ILE A 102 -5.89 -2.15 -22.03
N ASP A 103 -6.36 -2.65 -23.19
CA ASP A 103 -7.70 -2.38 -23.69
C ASP A 103 -8.81 -2.94 -22.76
N ARG A 104 -8.59 -4.09 -22.14
CA ARG A 104 -9.52 -4.63 -21.12
C ARG A 104 -9.51 -3.79 -19.83
N GLY A 105 -8.35 -3.26 -19.45
CA GLY A 105 -8.21 -2.32 -18.33
C GLY A 105 -8.98 -1.01 -18.57
N ASP A 106 -9.11 -0.55 -19.81
CA ASP A 106 -9.88 0.66 -20.17
C ASP A 106 -11.37 0.54 -19.85
N GLN A 107 -11.93 -0.67 -19.77
CA GLN A 107 -13.32 -0.88 -19.33
C GLN A 107 -13.52 -0.63 -17.83
N ALA A 108 -12.44 -0.59 -17.05
CA ALA A 108 -12.46 -0.24 -15.63
C ALA A 108 -12.22 1.26 -15.35
N GLY A 109 -12.02 2.07 -16.39
CA GLY A 109 -11.75 3.53 -16.33
C GLY A 109 -10.25 3.86 -16.31
N PRO A 110 -9.89 5.14 -16.54
CA PRO A 110 -8.50 5.58 -16.48
C PRO A 110 -7.96 5.44 -15.05
N GLY A 111 -6.91 4.63 -14.86
CA GLY A 111 -6.33 4.36 -13.56
C GLY A 111 -4.84 4.00 -13.64
N GLU A 112 -4.19 3.92 -12.51
CA GLU A 112 -2.74 3.64 -12.37
C GLU A 112 -2.34 2.27 -12.86
N HIS A 113 -3.25 1.29 -12.81
CA HIS A 113 -3.04 0.00 -13.43
C HIS A 113 -2.71 0.14 -14.92
N ARG A 114 -3.24 1.17 -15.60
CA ARG A 114 -2.89 1.47 -17.00
C ARG A 114 -1.47 1.97 -17.13
N GLU A 115 -1.00 2.88 -16.27
CA GLU A 115 0.39 3.38 -16.31
C GLU A 115 1.39 2.26 -16.04
N VAL A 116 1.06 1.35 -15.12
CA VAL A 116 1.85 0.14 -14.86
C VAL A 116 1.90 -0.75 -16.09
N LEU A 117 0.76 -1.01 -16.75
CA LEU A 117 0.72 -1.79 -17.99
C LEU A 117 1.39 -1.09 -19.17
N GLU A 118 1.29 0.23 -19.28
CA GLU A 118 2.03 1.02 -20.28
C GLU A 118 3.55 0.96 -20.06
N THR A 119 3.98 0.95 -18.80
CA THR A 119 5.39 0.73 -18.45
C THR A 119 5.83 -0.68 -18.85
N PHE A 120 5.00 -1.68 -18.58
CA PHE A 120 5.24 -3.07 -18.99
C PHE A 120 5.30 -3.21 -20.53
N ARG A 121 4.39 -2.53 -21.26
CA ARG A 121 4.44 -2.42 -22.72
C ARG A 121 5.73 -1.78 -23.21
N MET A 122 6.21 -0.73 -22.54
CA MET A 122 7.46 -0.07 -22.90
C MET A 122 8.66 -1.04 -22.81
N PHE A 123 8.71 -1.92 -21.79
CA PHE A 123 9.74 -2.96 -21.70
C PHE A 123 9.64 -3.99 -22.83
N ALA A 124 8.44 -4.41 -23.21
CA ALA A 124 8.25 -5.31 -24.35
C ALA A 124 8.72 -4.71 -25.70
N HIS A 125 8.87 -3.38 -25.77
CA HIS A 125 9.37 -2.65 -26.94
C HIS A 125 10.82 -2.16 -26.78
N ASP A 126 11.50 -2.46 -25.65
CA ASP A 126 12.87 -2.01 -25.41
C ASP A 126 13.86 -2.63 -26.41
N GLN A 127 14.44 -1.78 -27.25
CA GLN A 127 15.37 -2.19 -28.31
C GLN A 127 16.65 -2.85 -27.75
N GLY A 128 17.08 -2.44 -26.57
CA GLY A 128 18.28 -3.01 -25.92
C GLY A 128 18.04 -4.44 -25.45
N TRP A 129 16.85 -4.72 -24.88
CA TRP A 129 16.44 -6.06 -24.48
C TRP A 129 16.26 -6.98 -25.68
N LEU A 130 15.54 -6.53 -26.70
CA LEU A 130 15.32 -7.27 -27.94
C LEU A 130 16.62 -7.60 -28.68
N ARG A 131 17.56 -6.66 -28.72
CA ARG A 131 18.87 -6.89 -29.31
C ARG A 131 19.63 -7.99 -28.59
N ARG A 132 19.65 -7.97 -27.23
CA ARG A 132 20.32 -9.00 -26.44
C ARG A 132 19.71 -10.39 -26.64
N LEU A 133 18.38 -10.49 -26.77
CA LEU A 133 17.73 -11.75 -27.10
C LEU A 133 18.19 -12.31 -28.46
N ARG A 134 18.21 -11.45 -29.50
CA ARG A 134 18.68 -11.85 -30.83
C ARG A 134 20.16 -12.24 -30.82
N GLU A 135 20.99 -11.45 -30.16
CA GLU A 135 22.42 -11.77 -30.00
C GLU A 135 22.60 -13.12 -29.33
N ALA A 136 21.82 -13.45 -28.30
CA ALA A 136 21.88 -14.74 -27.62
C ALA A 136 21.49 -15.91 -28.56
N VAL A 137 20.44 -15.77 -29.38
CA VAL A 137 20.08 -16.77 -30.40
C VAL A 137 21.21 -16.94 -31.40
N MET A 138 21.84 -15.84 -31.85
CA MET A 138 22.95 -15.89 -32.82
C MET A 138 24.21 -16.57 -32.26
N THR A 139 24.31 -16.78 -30.93
CA THR A 139 25.39 -17.60 -30.34
C THR A 139 25.16 -19.11 -30.44
N GLY A 140 24.07 -19.56 -31.05
CA GLY A 140 23.74 -20.98 -31.21
C GLY A 140 22.70 -21.51 -30.22
N LEU A 141 22.04 -20.64 -29.47
CA LEU A 141 20.99 -21.04 -28.52
C LEU A 141 19.62 -21.14 -29.19
N THR A 142 18.76 -22.04 -28.65
CA THR A 142 17.33 -22.01 -28.96
C THR A 142 16.70 -20.71 -28.46
N ALA A 143 15.53 -20.34 -28.96
CA ALA A 143 14.84 -19.12 -28.54
C ALA A 143 14.56 -19.13 -27.03
N GLU A 144 14.15 -20.27 -26.48
CA GLU A 144 13.91 -20.46 -25.04
C GLU A 144 15.19 -20.28 -24.21
N ALA A 145 16.29 -20.93 -24.61
CA ALA A 145 17.57 -20.82 -23.91
C ALA A 145 18.15 -19.39 -23.99
N ALA A 146 17.90 -18.69 -25.09
CA ALA A 146 18.31 -17.28 -25.24
C ALA A 146 17.55 -16.37 -24.27
N VAL A 147 16.22 -16.57 -24.10
CA VAL A 147 15.41 -15.83 -23.14
C VAL A 147 15.89 -16.08 -21.72
N GLU A 148 16.08 -17.35 -21.33
CA GLU A 148 16.56 -17.72 -20.00
C GLU A 148 17.93 -17.13 -19.69
N ARG A 149 18.86 -17.16 -20.64
CA ARG A 149 20.19 -16.57 -20.50
C ARG A 149 20.13 -15.06 -20.27
N VAL A 150 19.36 -14.33 -21.09
CA VAL A 150 19.23 -12.87 -20.96
C VAL A 150 18.56 -12.50 -19.65
N GLN A 151 17.58 -13.27 -19.18
CA GLN A 151 16.95 -13.13 -17.89
C GLN A 151 17.96 -13.31 -16.74
N ASN A 152 18.73 -14.41 -16.76
CA ASN A 152 19.74 -14.69 -15.74
C ASN A 152 20.85 -13.63 -15.72
N ASP A 153 21.28 -13.14 -16.88
CA ASP A 153 22.25 -12.04 -16.99
C ASP A 153 21.69 -10.73 -16.40
N ALA A 154 20.39 -10.45 -16.61
CA ALA A 154 19.72 -9.29 -16.02
C ALA A 154 19.64 -9.43 -14.50
N ARG A 155 19.23 -10.60 -13.98
CA ARG A 155 19.21 -10.90 -12.54
C ARG A 155 20.57 -10.72 -11.89
N ALA A 156 21.63 -11.29 -12.48
CA ALA A 156 22.99 -11.21 -11.94
C ALA A 156 23.51 -9.76 -11.90
N LYS A 157 23.12 -8.92 -12.86
CA LYS A 157 23.51 -7.49 -12.88
C LYS A 157 22.73 -6.65 -11.87
N LEU A 158 21.43 -6.92 -11.70
CA LEU A 158 20.55 -6.12 -10.86
C LEU A 158 20.61 -6.53 -9.39
N GLN A 159 20.83 -7.81 -9.06
CA GLN A 159 21.03 -8.28 -7.69
C GLN A 159 22.26 -7.70 -7.00
N ARG A 160 23.26 -7.26 -7.77
CA ARG A 160 24.45 -6.57 -7.23
C ARG A 160 24.19 -5.11 -6.85
N ARG A 161 23.01 -4.58 -7.19
CA ARG A 161 22.59 -3.22 -6.84
C ARG A 161 21.61 -3.30 -5.67
N THR A 162 21.88 -2.55 -4.62
CA THR A 162 21.05 -2.46 -3.40
C THR A 162 19.79 -1.61 -3.59
N ASP A 163 19.56 -1.07 -4.77
CA ASP A 163 18.46 -0.19 -5.11
C ASP A 163 17.11 -0.96 -5.20
N PRO A 164 16.13 -0.70 -4.33
CA PRO A 164 14.82 -1.34 -4.33
C PRO A 164 14.08 -1.25 -5.68
N TYR A 165 14.19 -0.12 -6.37
CA TYR A 165 13.58 0.12 -7.67
C TYR A 165 14.14 -0.80 -8.76
N MET A 166 15.45 -1.05 -8.73
CA MET A 166 16.06 -1.98 -9.71
C MET A 166 15.61 -3.42 -9.46
N ARG A 167 15.26 -3.79 -8.21
CA ARG A 167 14.65 -5.08 -7.93
C ARG A 167 13.22 -5.18 -8.48
N GLU A 168 12.43 -4.14 -8.34
CA GLU A 168 11.06 -4.12 -8.86
C GLU A 168 11.05 -4.22 -10.40
N ARG A 169 11.95 -3.51 -11.08
CA ARG A 169 12.16 -3.68 -12.52
C ARG A 169 12.62 -5.07 -12.94
N LEU A 170 13.33 -5.77 -12.06
CA LEU A 170 13.68 -7.16 -12.30
C LEU A 170 12.43 -8.05 -12.36
N HIS A 171 11.45 -7.81 -11.47
CA HIS A 171 10.20 -8.56 -11.47
C HIS A 171 9.38 -8.34 -12.74
N ASP A 172 9.34 -7.11 -13.25
CA ASP A 172 8.65 -6.79 -14.52
C ASP A 172 9.34 -7.49 -15.71
N LEU A 173 10.67 -7.49 -15.73
CA LEU A 173 11.45 -8.20 -16.77
C LEU A 173 11.31 -9.73 -16.64
N ASP A 174 11.24 -10.24 -15.43
CA ASP A 174 11.02 -11.66 -15.16
C ASP A 174 9.64 -12.11 -15.65
N ASP A 175 8.59 -11.33 -15.39
CA ASP A 175 7.25 -11.60 -15.90
C ASP A 175 7.23 -11.59 -17.44
N LEU A 176 7.85 -10.61 -18.06
CA LEU A 176 7.94 -10.52 -19.52
C LEU A 176 8.72 -11.70 -20.13
N ALA A 177 9.82 -12.11 -19.51
CA ALA A 177 10.62 -13.25 -19.94
C ALA A 177 9.83 -14.57 -19.78
N ASN A 178 9.12 -14.74 -18.68
CA ASN A 178 8.28 -15.91 -18.43
C ASN A 178 7.13 -16.00 -19.46
N ARG A 179 6.46 -14.89 -19.77
CA ARG A 179 5.44 -14.84 -20.85
C ARG A 179 6.02 -15.26 -22.20
N LEU A 180 7.20 -14.79 -22.50
CA LEU A 180 7.89 -15.14 -23.75
C LEU A 180 8.27 -16.63 -23.80
N LEU A 181 8.74 -17.21 -22.68
CA LEU A 181 9.02 -18.64 -22.55
C LEU A 181 7.77 -19.50 -22.73
N HIS A 182 6.67 -19.13 -22.11
CA HIS A 182 5.39 -19.83 -22.28
C HIS A 182 4.93 -19.79 -23.74
N GLN A 183 5.03 -18.64 -24.40
CA GLN A 183 4.65 -18.51 -25.80
C GLN A 183 5.54 -19.37 -26.71
N LEU A 184 6.85 -19.41 -26.46
CA LEU A 184 7.81 -20.22 -27.24
C LEU A 184 7.58 -21.71 -27.08
N THR A 185 7.23 -22.17 -25.88
CA THR A 185 7.04 -23.60 -25.58
C THR A 185 5.65 -24.11 -25.98
N GLY A 186 4.73 -23.23 -26.37
CA GLY A 186 3.33 -23.61 -26.67
C GLY A 186 2.59 -24.16 -25.45
N GLN A 187 3.21 -24.12 -24.28
CA GLN A 187 2.51 -24.32 -23.02
C GLN A 187 1.67 -23.04 -22.87
N ALA A 188 0.34 -23.20 -23.02
CA ALA A 188 -0.53 -22.12 -22.61
C ALA A 188 -0.01 -21.65 -21.25
N PHE A 189 0.21 -20.32 -21.10
CA PHE A 189 0.17 -19.76 -19.77
C PHE A 189 -1.01 -20.48 -19.16
N VAL A 190 -0.80 -21.35 -18.14
CA VAL A 190 -1.94 -21.98 -17.51
C VAL A 190 -2.83 -20.81 -17.22
N THR A 191 -3.66 -20.49 -18.20
CA THR A 191 -4.74 -19.55 -18.05
C THR A 191 -5.59 -20.28 -17.06
N ALA A 192 -5.25 -20.03 -15.82
CA ALA A 192 -5.87 -20.53 -14.63
C ALA A 192 -7.39 -20.28 -14.63
N ASN A 193 -7.95 -19.83 -15.76
CA ASN A 193 -9.33 -19.49 -15.91
C ASN A 193 -10.24 -20.71 -16.10
N GLU A 194 -9.77 -21.82 -16.69
CA GLU A 194 -10.63 -23.00 -16.87
C GLU A 194 -10.66 -23.90 -15.63
N ASP A 195 -9.57 -23.97 -14.85
CA ASP A 195 -9.45 -24.84 -13.67
C ASP A 195 -9.28 -24.07 -12.33
N LEU A 196 -9.42 -22.73 -12.34
CA LEU A 196 -9.30 -21.96 -11.10
C LEU A 196 -10.54 -22.20 -10.21
N PRO A 197 -10.36 -22.70 -8.97
CA PRO A 197 -11.48 -22.85 -8.03
C PRO A 197 -12.06 -21.49 -7.63
N ASP A 198 -13.35 -21.45 -7.29
CA ASP A 198 -14.06 -20.19 -6.93
C ASP A 198 -13.52 -19.48 -5.69
N ASN A 199 -12.66 -20.12 -4.94
CA ASN A 199 -12.05 -19.62 -3.72
C ASN A 199 -10.51 -19.69 -3.77
N ALA A 200 -9.92 -19.35 -4.90
CA ALA A 200 -8.48 -19.38 -5.11
C ALA A 200 -7.77 -18.27 -4.32
N ILE A 201 -6.69 -18.63 -3.65
CA ILE A 201 -5.72 -17.70 -3.05
C ILE A 201 -4.38 -17.94 -3.73
N LEU A 202 -3.92 -16.93 -4.47
CA LEU A 202 -2.64 -17.01 -5.16
C LEU A 202 -1.51 -16.89 -4.16
N VAL A 203 -0.54 -17.79 -4.26
CA VAL A 203 0.71 -17.71 -3.52
C VAL A 203 1.85 -17.71 -4.53
N ALA A 204 2.70 -16.69 -4.45
CA ALA A 204 3.83 -16.53 -5.33
C ALA A 204 5.05 -16.04 -4.56
N ARG A 205 6.23 -16.35 -5.07
CA ARG A 205 7.44 -15.71 -4.57
C ARG A 205 7.42 -14.22 -4.93
N THR A 206 7.25 -13.93 -6.20
CA THR A 206 7.05 -12.60 -6.77
C THR A 206 5.99 -12.69 -7.84
N MET A 207 5.29 -11.59 -8.08
CA MET A 207 4.28 -11.53 -9.14
C MET A 207 4.35 -10.18 -9.84
N GLY A 208 4.31 -10.20 -11.17
CA GLY A 208 4.13 -8.99 -11.95
C GLY A 208 2.66 -8.55 -11.98
N PRO A 209 2.41 -7.26 -12.19
CA PRO A 209 1.05 -6.71 -12.24
C PRO A 209 0.21 -7.31 -13.37
N ALA A 210 0.83 -7.58 -14.53
CA ALA A 210 0.17 -8.18 -15.66
C ALA A 210 -0.20 -9.65 -15.39
N ALA A 211 0.63 -10.39 -14.63
CA ALA A 211 0.34 -11.76 -14.24
C ALA A 211 -0.91 -11.86 -13.34
N LEU A 212 -1.09 -10.89 -12.43
CA LEU A 212 -2.28 -10.84 -11.58
C LEU A 212 -3.56 -10.59 -12.40
N LEU A 213 -3.49 -9.77 -13.44
CA LEU A 213 -4.62 -9.45 -14.32
C LEU A 213 -5.04 -10.60 -15.24
N ASP A 214 -4.20 -11.61 -15.44
CA ASP A 214 -4.55 -12.80 -16.21
C ASP A 214 -5.53 -13.73 -15.48
N TYR A 215 -5.65 -13.58 -14.15
CA TYR A 215 -6.56 -14.40 -13.35
C TYR A 215 -7.98 -13.83 -13.30
N ASP A 216 -8.99 -14.69 -13.24
CA ASP A 216 -10.39 -14.29 -13.08
C ASP A 216 -10.60 -13.69 -11.68
N ARG A 217 -10.81 -12.36 -11.62
CA ARG A 217 -11.08 -11.62 -10.39
C ARG A 217 -12.21 -12.20 -9.55
N LYS A 218 -13.23 -12.81 -10.18
CA LYS A 218 -14.40 -13.34 -9.47
C LYS A 218 -14.06 -14.58 -8.64
N LYS A 219 -13.05 -15.34 -9.07
CA LYS A 219 -12.59 -16.56 -8.42
C LYS A 219 -11.48 -16.29 -7.40
N LEU A 220 -10.77 -15.15 -7.51
CA LEU A 220 -9.71 -14.78 -6.59
C LEU A 220 -10.26 -14.28 -5.25
N ARG A 221 -9.75 -14.84 -4.15
CA ARG A 221 -10.09 -14.47 -2.78
C ARG A 221 -8.93 -13.86 -2.01
N GLY A 222 -7.71 -13.98 -2.50
CA GLY A 222 -6.54 -13.40 -1.86
C GLY A 222 -5.27 -13.58 -2.65
N LEU A 223 -4.24 -12.85 -2.23
CA LEU A 223 -2.88 -12.88 -2.77
C LEU A 223 -1.88 -12.90 -1.61
N VAL A 224 -0.90 -13.80 -1.68
CA VAL A 224 0.22 -13.85 -0.74
C VAL A 224 1.52 -13.86 -1.51
N LEU A 225 2.44 -12.96 -1.12
CA LEU A 225 3.74 -12.82 -1.77
C LEU A 225 4.87 -13.07 -0.78
N GLU A 226 5.90 -13.76 -1.23
CA GLU A 226 7.13 -13.93 -0.47
C GLU A 226 7.95 -12.63 -0.46
N GLU A 227 8.02 -11.98 -1.61
CA GLU A 227 8.69 -10.69 -1.81
C GLU A 227 7.68 -9.71 -2.44
N GLY A 228 7.46 -8.56 -1.81
CA GLY A 228 6.57 -7.53 -2.34
C GLY A 228 5.90 -6.68 -1.26
N GLY A 229 6.33 -5.45 -1.15
CA GLY A 229 5.81 -4.49 -0.17
C GLY A 229 4.56 -3.72 -0.64
N PRO A 230 3.99 -2.88 0.24
CA PRO A 230 2.76 -2.11 -0.04
C PRO A 230 2.88 -1.11 -1.20
N SER A 231 4.10 -0.72 -1.60
CA SER A 231 4.38 0.21 -2.70
C SER A 231 4.64 -0.49 -4.04
N SER A 232 4.68 -1.82 -4.08
CA SER A 232 4.97 -2.57 -5.31
C SER A 232 3.86 -2.42 -6.37
N HIS A 233 4.20 -2.58 -7.64
CA HIS A 233 3.24 -2.48 -8.74
C HIS A 233 2.09 -3.49 -8.61
N VAL A 234 2.38 -4.71 -8.19
CA VAL A 234 1.33 -5.72 -7.95
C VAL A 234 0.42 -5.34 -6.78
N ALA A 235 0.95 -4.66 -5.75
CA ALA A 235 0.16 -4.16 -4.62
C ALA A 235 -0.88 -3.12 -5.07
N ILE A 236 -0.50 -2.25 -6.01
CA ILE A 236 -1.40 -1.26 -6.61
C ILE A 236 -2.54 -1.97 -7.34
N VAL A 237 -2.22 -2.98 -8.15
CA VAL A 237 -3.22 -3.74 -8.90
C VAL A 237 -4.12 -4.55 -7.95
N ALA A 238 -3.57 -5.20 -6.91
CA ALA A 238 -4.35 -5.94 -5.93
C ALA A 238 -5.37 -5.03 -5.20
N ARG A 239 -4.96 -3.82 -4.80
CA ARG A 239 -5.85 -2.81 -4.23
C ARG A 239 -6.94 -2.36 -5.20
N ALA A 240 -6.57 -2.07 -6.45
CA ALA A 240 -7.51 -1.69 -7.50
C ALA A 240 -8.57 -2.77 -7.76
N LEU A 241 -8.17 -4.03 -7.69
CA LEU A 241 -9.06 -5.17 -7.84
C LEU A 241 -9.86 -5.51 -6.57
N GLY A 242 -9.53 -4.91 -5.42
CA GLY A 242 -10.14 -5.22 -4.12
C GLY A 242 -9.84 -6.65 -3.65
N ILE A 243 -8.67 -7.18 -3.97
CA ILE A 243 -8.21 -8.51 -3.58
C ILE A 243 -7.41 -8.38 -2.28
N PRO A 244 -7.81 -9.02 -1.16
CA PRO A 244 -7.02 -9.06 0.06
C PRO A 244 -5.60 -9.57 -0.21
N ALA A 245 -4.58 -8.83 0.23
CA ALA A 245 -3.21 -9.18 -0.09
C ALA A 245 -2.24 -8.93 1.07
N VAL A 246 -1.30 -9.87 1.25
CA VAL A 246 -0.21 -9.80 2.22
C VAL A 246 1.10 -10.12 1.50
N GLY A 247 2.13 -9.33 1.76
CA GLY A 247 3.47 -9.53 1.21
C GLY A 247 4.54 -9.70 2.27
N ASP A 248 5.77 -9.84 1.80
CA ASP A 248 6.97 -10.01 2.65
C ASP A 248 6.87 -11.17 3.65
N ILE A 249 6.29 -12.30 3.21
CA ILE A 249 6.23 -13.54 4.00
C ILE A 249 7.34 -14.48 3.57
N ALA A 250 8.42 -14.48 4.32
CA ALA A 250 9.60 -15.27 4.01
C ALA A 250 9.31 -16.77 3.84
N ASN A 251 9.80 -17.35 2.74
CA ASN A 251 9.73 -18.78 2.40
C ASN A 251 8.30 -19.34 2.33
N ILE A 252 7.28 -18.52 2.07
CA ILE A 252 5.89 -19.00 1.99
C ILE A 252 5.73 -20.05 0.87
N THR A 253 6.42 -19.87 -0.25
CA THR A 253 6.35 -20.79 -1.40
C THR A 253 6.89 -22.18 -1.08
N ASP A 254 7.83 -22.29 -0.14
CA ASP A 254 8.38 -23.58 0.32
C ASP A 254 7.49 -24.25 1.39
N LEU A 255 6.63 -23.46 2.05
CA LEU A 255 5.77 -23.93 3.15
C LEU A 255 4.42 -24.44 2.69
N VAL A 256 3.94 -23.99 1.53
CA VAL A 256 2.60 -24.32 1.01
C VAL A 256 2.67 -25.38 -0.06
N GLU A 257 1.57 -26.09 -0.21
CA GLU A 257 1.33 -26.98 -1.34
C GLU A 257 0.04 -26.60 -2.05
N GLN A 258 -0.04 -26.94 -3.33
CA GLN A 258 -1.23 -26.71 -4.16
C GLN A 258 -2.47 -27.29 -3.49
N GLY A 259 -3.50 -26.47 -3.27
CA GLY A 259 -4.76 -26.88 -2.65
C GLY A 259 -4.79 -26.81 -1.12
N ASP A 260 -3.71 -26.41 -0.44
CA ASP A 260 -3.74 -26.22 1.00
C ASP A 260 -4.79 -25.17 1.40
N PRO A 261 -5.57 -25.38 2.47
CA PRO A 261 -6.46 -24.36 2.99
C PRO A 261 -5.64 -23.21 3.58
N ILE A 262 -6.02 -21.99 3.24
CA ILE A 262 -5.31 -20.77 3.65
C ILE A 262 -6.27 -19.62 3.90
N ILE A 263 -5.97 -18.79 4.90
CA ILE A 263 -6.66 -17.55 5.19
C ILE A 263 -5.67 -16.41 5.07
N VAL A 264 -6.11 -15.33 4.41
CA VAL A 264 -5.34 -14.10 4.21
C VAL A 264 -6.10 -12.94 4.84
N ASP A 265 -5.52 -12.31 5.87
CA ASP A 265 -6.03 -11.07 6.44
C ASP A 265 -5.15 -9.90 6.02
N GLY A 266 -5.50 -9.28 4.90
CA GLY A 266 -4.78 -8.14 4.36
C GLY A 266 -4.90 -6.85 5.19
N SER A 267 -5.73 -6.85 6.23
CA SER A 267 -5.86 -5.71 7.15
C SER A 267 -4.84 -5.77 8.29
N SER A 268 -4.55 -6.97 8.80
CA SER A 268 -3.55 -7.21 9.86
C SER A 268 -2.18 -7.64 9.31
N GLY A 269 -2.10 -8.07 8.05
CA GLY A 269 -0.92 -8.68 7.47
C GLY A 269 -0.71 -10.14 7.93
N GLU A 270 -1.77 -10.80 8.42
CA GLU A 270 -1.71 -12.19 8.90
C GLU A 270 -2.12 -13.19 7.82
N VAL A 271 -1.41 -14.31 7.77
CA VAL A 271 -1.74 -15.46 6.94
C VAL A 271 -1.79 -16.70 7.81
N GLN A 272 -2.91 -17.42 7.75
CA GLN A 272 -3.08 -18.70 8.44
C GLN A 272 -3.04 -19.83 7.41
N LEU A 273 -1.98 -20.62 7.45
CA LEU A 273 -1.80 -21.78 6.59
C LEU A 273 -2.32 -23.03 7.29
N ARG A 274 -3.15 -23.81 6.62
CA ARG A 274 -3.80 -25.03 7.16
C ARG A 274 -4.49 -24.72 8.50
N PRO A 275 -5.37 -23.69 8.53
CA PRO A 275 -6.02 -23.30 9.78
C PRO A 275 -6.84 -24.44 10.35
N PRO A 276 -6.86 -24.61 11.69
CA PRO A 276 -7.82 -25.50 12.33
C PRO A 276 -9.26 -25.05 12.07
N ALA A 277 -10.21 -25.98 12.14
CA ALA A 277 -11.62 -25.69 11.82
C ALA A 277 -12.24 -24.59 12.67
N ASP A 278 -11.82 -24.43 13.91
CA ASP A 278 -12.24 -23.36 14.82
C ASP A 278 -11.72 -22.00 14.38
N VAL A 279 -10.48 -21.93 13.89
CA VAL A 279 -9.87 -20.70 13.32
C VAL A 279 -10.57 -20.33 12.01
N GLU A 280 -10.80 -21.31 11.12
CA GLU A 280 -11.53 -21.08 9.87
C GLU A 280 -12.96 -20.57 10.14
N ALA A 281 -13.67 -21.17 11.10
CA ALA A 281 -14.97 -20.71 11.52
C ALA A 281 -14.95 -19.28 12.08
N ALA A 282 -13.95 -18.96 12.92
CA ALA A 282 -13.78 -17.62 13.50
C ALA A 282 -13.53 -16.56 12.42
N TYR A 283 -12.66 -16.84 11.44
CA TYR A 283 -12.41 -15.91 10.32
C TYR A 283 -13.61 -15.82 9.37
N GLY A 284 -14.33 -16.91 9.15
CA GLY A 284 -15.59 -16.91 8.42
C GLY A 284 -16.66 -16.02 9.08
N GLU A 285 -16.79 -16.10 10.40
CA GLU A 285 -17.65 -15.22 11.19
C GLU A 285 -17.18 -13.76 11.13
N LYS A 286 -15.86 -13.51 11.29
CA LYS A 286 -15.24 -12.18 11.14
C LYS A 286 -15.55 -11.56 9.77
N ALA A 287 -15.44 -12.33 8.71
CA ALA A 287 -15.74 -11.86 7.34
C ALA A 287 -17.24 -11.53 7.17
N ARG A 288 -18.14 -12.37 7.70
CA ARG A 288 -19.60 -12.14 7.68
C ARG A 288 -19.99 -10.90 8.49
N LEU A 289 -19.43 -10.75 9.69
CA LEU A 289 -19.67 -9.57 10.54
C LEU A 289 -19.18 -8.31 9.86
N ARG A 290 -17.98 -8.36 9.22
CA ARG A 290 -17.44 -7.24 8.45
C ARG A 290 -18.38 -6.86 7.30
N ALA A 291 -18.86 -7.83 6.53
CA ALA A 291 -19.79 -7.57 5.43
C ALA A 291 -21.11 -6.95 5.91
N ARG A 292 -21.67 -7.43 7.02
CA ARG A 292 -22.87 -6.84 7.65
C ARG A 292 -22.63 -5.42 8.12
N ARG A 293 -21.50 -5.14 8.77
CA ARG A 293 -21.11 -3.79 9.20
C ARG A 293 -20.95 -2.85 8.01
N GLN A 294 -20.28 -3.30 6.94
CA GLN A 294 -20.13 -2.49 5.71
C GLN A 294 -21.49 -2.13 5.11
N GLU A 295 -22.45 -3.06 5.10
CA GLU A 295 -23.79 -2.78 4.60
C GLU A 295 -24.54 -1.77 5.49
N GLN A 296 -24.34 -1.82 6.81
CA GLN A 296 -24.88 -0.81 7.73
C GLN A 296 -24.24 0.56 7.47
N TYR A 297 -22.91 0.63 7.25
CA TYR A 297 -22.21 1.88 6.96
C TYR A 297 -22.63 2.47 5.61
N ARG A 298 -22.89 1.65 4.59
CA ARG A 298 -23.44 2.13 3.31
C ARG A 298 -24.76 2.91 3.48
N LYS A 299 -25.61 2.50 4.43
CA LYS A 299 -26.86 3.22 4.73
C LYS A 299 -26.61 4.60 5.35
N LEU A 300 -25.45 4.79 6.00
CA LEU A 300 -25.06 6.07 6.57
C LEU A 300 -24.40 7.00 5.53
N ARG A 301 -24.12 6.54 4.32
CA ARG A 301 -23.38 7.29 3.30
C ARG A 301 -23.89 8.72 3.14
N ASP A 302 -25.17 8.87 2.91
CA ASP A 302 -25.81 10.15 2.59
C ASP A 302 -26.28 10.93 3.81
N ALA A 303 -26.18 10.34 5.03
CA ALA A 303 -26.50 11.03 6.26
C ALA A 303 -25.41 12.05 6.62
N PRO A 304 -25.76 13.24 7.13
CA PRO A 304 -24.77 14.20 7.59
C PRO A 304 -24.00 13.65 8.79
N SER A 305 -22.68 13.81 8.79
CA SER A 305 -21.82 13.45 9.93
C SER A 305 -21.95 14.52 11.01
N ARG A 306 -22.91 14.32 11.91
CA ARG A 306 -23.31 15.29 12.95
C ARG A 306 -23.47 14.57 14.28
N THR A 307 -22.93 15.17 15.35
CA THR A 307 -23.13 14.70 16.73
C THR A 307 -24.56 14.86 17.20
N LEU A 308 -24.93 14.23 18.32
CA LEU A 308 -26.27 14.30 18.89
C LEU A 308 -26.67 15.73 19.30
N ASP A 309 -25.71 16.55 19.69
CA ASP A 309 -25.88 17.98 20.02
C ASP A 309 -25.69 18.92 18.82
N GLY A 310 -25.62 18.36 17.61
CA GLY A 310 -25.72 19.10 16.35
C GLY A 310 -24.41 19.61 15.76
N VAL A 311 -23.24 19.27 16.33
CA VAL A 311 -21.94 19.67 15.81
C VAL A 311 -21.61 18.87 14.55
N ILE A 312 -21.23 19.56 13.48
CA ILE A 312 -20.82 18.94 12.20
C ILE A 312 -19.35 18.55 12.32
N ILE A 313 -19.04 17.32 11.94
CA ILE A 313 -17.68 16.80 11.81
C ILE A 313 -17.47 16.38 10.35
N ASP A 314 -16.58 17.07 9.67
CA ASP A 314 -16.28 16.77 8.27
C ASP A 314 -15.36 15.56 8.17
N LEU A 315 -15.83 14.50 7.53
CA LEU A 315 -15.06 13.29 7.29
C LEU A 315 -14.53 13.31 5.86
N HIS A 316 -13.22 13.40 5.74
CA HIS A 316 -12.51 13.47 4.47
C HIS A 316 -11.80 12.15 4.21
N MET A 317 -11.48 11.91 2.94
CA MET A 317 -10.72 10.75 2.51
C MET A 317 -9.25 11.08 2.27
N ASN A 318 -8.36 10.17 2.67
CA ASN A 318 -6.98 10.14 2.21
C ASN A 318 -6.90 9.34 0.91
N ALA A 319 -6.26 9.89 -0.09
CA ALA A 319 -6.02 9.24 -1.37
C ALA A 319 -4.57 9.49 -1.82
N GLY A 320 -4.07 8.64 -2.70
CA GLY A 320 -2.75 8.81 -3.31
C GLY A 320 -2.73 8.32 -4.74
N LEU A 321 -3.76 7.58 -5.13
CA LEU A 321 -3.87 6.92 -6.41
C LEU A 321 -5.23 7.24 -7.05
N LEU A 322 -5.29 7.24 -8.40
CA LEU A 322 -6.56 7.46 -9.12
C LEU A 322 -7.59 6.37 -8.82
N VAL A 323 -7.13 5.15 -8.53
CA VAL A 323 -7.99 4.03 -8.13
C VAL A 323 -8.71 4.26 -6.80
N ASP A 324 -8.22 5.16 -5.95
CA ASP A 324 -8.87 5.49 -4.68
C ASP A 324 -10.10 6.39 -4.89
N LEU A 325 -10.17 7.15 -5.99
CA LEU A 325 -11.15 8.22 -6.19
C LEU A 325 -12.63 7.77 -6.19
N PRO A 326 -13.00 6.62 -6.77
CA PRO A 326 -14.39 6.13 -6.70
C PRO A 326 -14.92 5.98 -5.28
N HIS A 327 -14.03 5.70 -4.32
CA HIS A 327 -14.40 5.53 -2.91
C HIS A 327 -14.89 6.84 -2.26
N VAL A 328 -14.58 8.02 -2.80
CA VAL A 328 -15.14 9.30 -2.32
C VAL A 328 -16.66 9.29 -2.37
N GLU A 329 -17.21 8.82 -3.50
CA GLU A 329 -18.66 8.70 -3.70
C GLU A 329 -19.24 7.54 -2.89
N GLU A 330 -18.58 6.39 -2.92
CA GLU A 330 -19.03 5.17 -2.24
C GLU A 330 -19.14 5.32 -0.72
N THR A 331 -18.23 6.09 -0.11
CA THR A 331 -18.20 6.32 1.34
C THR A 331 -18.99 7.53 1.80
N GLY A 332 -19.32 8.43 0.88
CA GLY A 332 -19.94 9.72 1.19
C GLY A 332 -18.99 10.66 1.92
N ALA A 333 -17.69 10.59 1.59
CA ALA A 333 -16.69 11.52 2.11
C ALA A 333 -16.98 12.95 1.67
N ALA A 334 -16.77 13.92 2.58
CA ALA A 334 -17.01 15.33 2.30
C ALA A 334 -16.04 15.87 1.22
N SER A 335 -14.80 15.39 1.21
CA SER A 335 -13.76 15.79 0.25
C SER A 335 -12.55 14.85 0.32
N ILE A 336 -11.50 15.14 -0.46
CA ILE A 336 -10.17 14.55 -0.25
C ILE A 336 -9.35 15.52 0.62
N GLY A 337 -9.20 15.16 1.91
CA GLY A 337 -8.45 15.97 2.87
C GLY A 337 -6.94 15.87 2.71
N LEU A 338 -6.46 14.78 2.10
CA LEU A 338 -5.06 14.57 1.76
C LEU A 338 -4.96 13.75 0.46
N PHE A 339 -4.43 14.37 -0.60
CA PHE A 339 -3.96 13.65 -1.77
C PHE A 339 -2.42 13.57 -1.75
N ARG A 340 -1.90 12.35 -1.59
CA ARG A 340 -0.46 12.05 -1.54
C ARG A 340 0.09 12.00 -2.95
N THR A 341 0.80 13.03 -3.38
CA THR A 341 1.30 13.11 -4.76
C THR A 341 2.51 12.25 -5.02
N GLU A 342 3.26 11.87 -3.99
CA GLU A 342 4.49 11.09 -4.11
C GLU A 342 4.28 9.70 -4.69
N LEU A 343 3.15 9.04 -4.43
CA LEU A 343 2.90 7.68 -4.91
C LEU A 343 2.97 7.59 -6.43
N GLN A 344 2.41 8.56 -7.14
CA GLN A 344 2.48 8.65 -8.61
C GLN A 344 3.91 8.81 -9.12
N PHE A 345 4.73 9.57 -8.40
CA PHE A 345 6.13 9.76 -8.76
C PHE A 345 6.97 8.52 -8.47
N MET A 346 6.60 7.73 -7.45
CA MET A 346 7.27 6.47 -7.13
C MET A 346 6.97 5.38 -8.16
N VAL A 347 5.75 5.34 -8.69
CA VAL A 347 5.34 4.38 -9.73
C VAL A 347 5.98 4.71 -11.08
N ALA A 348 6.17 5.99 -11.39
CA ALA A 348 6.74 6.43 -12.65
C ALA A 348 8.20 5.99 -12.84
N SER A 349 8.56 5.52 -14.04
CA SER A 349 9.92 5.11 -14.38
C SER A 349 10.92 6.27 -14.56
N GLN A 350 10.40 7.48 -14.70
CA GLN A 350 11.16 8.73 -14.82
C GLN A 350 10.32 9.89 -14.28
N PHE A 351 10.98 11.02 -13.99
CA PHE A 351 10.27 12.18 -13.48
C PHE A 351 9.11 12.57 -14.39
N PRO A 352 7.85 12.57 -13.90
CA PRO A 352 6.67 12.83 -14.72
C PRO A 352 6.77 14.19 -15.42
N ARG A 353 6.58 14.21 -16.74
CA ARG A 353 6.59 15.45 -17.52
C ARG A 353 5.44 16.35 -17.10
N MET A 354 5.59 17.65 -17.33
CA MET A 354 4.60 18.68 -17.00
C MET A 354 3.17 18.29 -17.41
N ASN A 355 2.97 17.83 -18.65
CA ASN A 355 1.65 17.48 -19.15
C ASN A 355 1.05 16.24 -18.44
N ALA A 356 1.87 15.27 -18.08
CA ALA A 356 1.42 14.11 -17.30
C ALA A 356 0.95 14.52 -15.90
N GLN A 357 1.73 15.38 -15.21
CA GLN A 357 1.33 15.92 -13.91
C GLN A 357 0.03 16.73 -14.01
N ILE A 358 -0.13 17.58 -15.03
CA ILE A 358 -1.37 18.35 -15.24
C ILE A 358 -2.55 17.42 -15.45
N ALA A 359 -2.40 16.39 -16.31
CA ALA A 359 -3.45 15.42 -16.57
C ALA A 359 -3.88 14.69 -15.30
N LEU A 360 -2.91 14.25 -14.48
CA LEU A 360 -3.16 13.62 -13.19
C LEU A 360 -3.97 14.51 -12.26
N TYR A 361 -3.48 15.71 -11.94
CA TYR A 361 -4.15 16.59 -10.96
C TYR A 361 -5.53 17.03 -11.47
N ARG A 362 -5.70 17.20 -12.77
CA ARG A 362 -6.98 17.47 -13.39
C ARG A 362 -7.94 16.30 -13.24
N ALA A 363 -7.50 15.08 -13.54
CA ALA A 363 -8.30 13.87 -13.37
C ALA A 363 -8.77 13.70 -11.92
N VAL A 364 -7.89 13.96 -10.94
CA VAL A 364 -8.26 13.94 -9.52
C VAL A 364 -9.35 14.96 -9.21
N MET A 365 -9.19 16.21 -9.65
CA MET A 365 -10.17 17.27 -9.41
C MET A 365 -11.50 17.03 -10.14
N GLU A 366 -11.48 16.43 -11.32
CA GLU A 366 -12.68 16.06 -12.07
C GLU A 366 -13.45 14.92 -11.41
N ALA A 367 -12.75 13.90 -10.94
CA ALA A 367 -13.35 12.73 -10.29
C ALA A 367 -14.12 13.07 -9.01
N VAL A 368 -13.68 14.08 -8.25
CA VAL A 368 -14.38 14.50 -7.02
C VAL A 368 -15.50 15.52 -7.26
N GLY A 369 -15.65 16.00 -8.50
CA GLY A 369 -16.70 16.94 -8.89
C GLY A 369 -16.57 18.31 -8.23
N ALA A 370 -17.59 18.72 -7.47
CA ALA A 370 -17.61 20.01 -6.75
C ALA A 370 -16.89 19.97 -5.39
N ARG A 371 -16.46 18.80 -4.92
CA ARG A 371 -15.75 18.64 -3.65
C ARG A 371 -14.32 19.16 -3.77
N THR A 372 -13.75 19.54 -2.65
CA THR A 372 -12.36 20.03 -2.61
C THR A 372 -11.34 18.89 -2.53
N VAL A 373 -10.14 19.16 -3.03
CA VAL A 373 -8.97 18.28 -2.89
C VAL A 373 -7.81 19.08 -2.31
N THR A 374 -7.21 18.56 -1.24
CA THR A 374 -5.98 19.12 -0.69
C THR A 374 -4.79 18.33 -1.20
N PHE A 375 -4.04 18.90 -2.14
CA PHE A 375 -2.83 18.29 -2.67
C PHE A 375 -1.65 18.56 -1.75
N ARG A 376 -0.96 17.52 -1.29
CA ARG A 376 0.32 17.64 -0.62
C ARG A 376 1.42 17.70 -1.67
N THR A 377 2.33 18.69 -1.57
CA THR A 377 3.53 18.69 -2.41
C THR A 377 4.40 17.48 -2.10
N LEU A 378 5.30 17.13 -3.02
CA LEU A 378 6.10 15.91 -2.93
C LEU A 378 6.76 15.74 -1.56
N ASP A 379 6.45 14.63 -0.90
CA ASP A 379 7.10 14.17 0.32
C ASP A 379 8.01 12.99 -0.04
N ILE A 380 9.13 13.30 -0.68
CA ILE A 380 10.17 12.39 -1.13
C ILE A 380 11.48 12.67 -0.39
N GLY A 381 12.40 11.71 -0.40
CA GLY A 381 13.63 11.71 0.38
C GLY A 381 13.49 10.85 1.63
N GLY A 382 14.58 10.65 2.34
CA GLY A 382 14.57 9.76 3.48
C GLY A 382 14.29 8.31 3.08
N ASP A 383 13.18 7.78 3.54
CA ASP A 383 12.67 6.42 3.24
C ASP A 383 11.92 6.31 1.89
N LYS A 384 11.52 7.45 1.30
CA LYS A 384 10.74 7.52 0.05
C LYS A 384 11.63 7.99 -1.11
N ILE A 385 12.37 7.07 -1.68
CA ILE A 385 13.33 7.36 -2.74
C ILE A 385 12.63 7.24 -4.10
N LEU A 386 12.81 8.28 -4.95
CA LEU A 386 12.37 8.20 -6.34
C LEU A 386 13.37 7.39 -7.17
N PRO A 387 12.87 6.52 -8.05
CA PRO A 387 13.72 5.59 -8.83
C PRO A 387 14.79 6.27 -9.70
N TYR A 388 14.55 7.51 -10.08
CA TYR A 388 15.38 8.30 -11.00
C TYR A 388 16.16 9.43 -10.31
N MET A 389 16.10 9.51 -8.97
CA MET A 389 16.90 10.44 -8.17
C MET A 389 18.15 9.73 -7.63
N GLN A 390 19.27 10.47 -7.57
CA GLN A 390 20.44 9.97 -6.86
C GLN A 390 20.12 9.79 -5.38
N THR A 391 20.36 8.61 -4.87
CA THR A 391 20.24 8.30 -3.45
C THR A 391 21.47 8.82 -2.71
N PHE A 392 21.24 9.50 -1.60
CA PHE A 392 22.27 9.78 -0.61
C PHE A 392 22.02 8.84 0.57
N GLU A 393 23.06 8.13 0.99
CA GLU A 393 22.97 7.35 2.23
C GLU A 393 22.92 8.33 3.42
N GLU A 394 21.81 8.32 4.12
CA GLU A 394 21.61 9.11 5.34
C GLU A 394 21.47 8.16 6.52
N GLU A 395 22.15 8.42 7.63
CA GLU A 395 22.05 7.61 8.84
C GLU A 395 20.65 7.64 9.46
N ASN A 396 19.94 8.77 9.32
CA ASN A 396 18.58 8.98 9.83
C ASN A 396 17.65 9.53 8.74
N PRO A 397 17.23 8.71 7.78
CA PRO A 397 16.48 9.16 6.60
C PRO A 397 15.21 9.95 6.92
N ALA A 398 14.45 9.56 7.96
CA ALA A 398 13.23 10.25 8.35
C ALA A 398 13.48 11.70 8.86
N LEU A 399 14.68 11.99 9.39
CA LEU A 399 15.10 13.30 9.87
C LEU A 399 15.90 14.09 8.83
N GLY A 400 16.21 13.46 7.69
CA GLY A 400 17.16 13.92 6.70
C GLY A 400 16.62 14.93 5.69
N TRP A 401 17.16 14.86 4.49
CA TRP A 401 16.84 15.73 3.37
C TRP A 401 15.60 15.20 2.64
N ARG A 402 14.42 15.71 3.03
CA ARG A 402 13.12 15.25 2.50
C ARG A 402 12.14 16.42 2.32
N ALA A 403 11.12 16.18 1.52
CA ALA A 403 9.93 17.00 1.37
C ALA A 403 10.24 18.46 1.01
N ILE A 404 9.76 19.43 1.79
CA ILE A 404 9.97 20.87 1.55
C ILE A 404 11.46 21.25 1.51
N ARG A 405 12.32 20.56 2.28
CA ARG A 405 13.77 20.80 2.28
C ARG A 405 14.36 20.60 0.90
N ILE A 406 14.01 19.47 0.25
CA ILE A 406 14.38 19.21 -1.16
C ILE A 406 13.78 20.28 -2.08
N GLY A 407 12.50 20.63 -1.85
CA GLY A 407 11.78 21.60 -2.68
C GLY A 407 12.37 23.01 -2.64
N LEU A 408 12.93 23.42 -1.51
CA LEU A 408 13.58 24.73 -1.36
C LEU A 408 15.03 24.72 -1.86
N ASP A 409 15.77 23.65 -1.61
CA ASP A 409 17.16 23.52 -2.09
C ASP A 409 17.23 23.26 -3.61
N ARG A 410 16.22 22.57 -4.16
CA ARG A 410 16.06 22.29 -5.59
C ARG A 410 14.75 22.84 -6.12
N PRO A 411 14.58 24.16 -6.20
CA PRO A 411 13.30 24.79 -6.48
C PRO A 411 12.71 24.43 -7.85
N GLY A 412 13.50 23.91 -8.77
CA GLY A 412 13.02 23.42 -10.06
C GLY A 412 11.97 22.31 -9.96
N LEU A 413 12.16 21.39 -9.00
CA LEU A 413 11.22 20.29 -8.74
C LEU A 413 9.88 20.84 -8.23
N LEU A 414 9.93 21.62 -7.14
CA LEU A 414 8.73 22.19 -6.53
C LEU A 414 8.00 23.12 -7.49
N ARG A 415 8.72 23.98 -8.22
CA ARG A 415 8.13 24.88 -9.22
C ARG A 415 7.43 24.13 -10.35
N SER A 416 8.03 23.02 -10.84
CA SER A 416 7.39 22.17 -11.85
C SER A 416 6.07 21.61 -11.35
N GLN A 417 6.04 21.09 -10.12
CA GLN A 417 4.83 20.54 -9.51
C GLN A 417 3.77 21.63 -9.27
N LEU A 418 4.16 22.78 -8.68
CA LEU A 418 3.25 23.90 -8.43
C LEU A 418 2.63 24.42 -9.73
N ARG A 419 3.43 24.55 -10.79
CA ARG A 419 2.95 24.97 -12.12
C ARG A 419 1.94 23.96 -12.68
N ALA A 420 2.19 22.67 -12.51
CA ALA A 420 1.24 21.64 -12.95
C ALA A 420 -0.09 21.71 -12.17
N MET A 421 -0.02 21.86 -10.85
CA MET A 421 -1.22 22.02 -9.99
C MET A 421 -2.02 23.27 -10.35
N LEU A 422 -1.35 24.42 -10.52
CA LEU A 422 -2.00 25.69 -10.92
C LEU A 422 -2.70 25.56 -12.27
N ARG A 423 -2.09 24.92 -13.27
CA ARG A 423 -2.70 24.69 -14.57
C ARG A 423 -3.85 23.68 -14.53
N ALA A 424 -3.73 22.65 -13.70
CA ALA A 424 -4.79 21.67 -13.52
C ALA A 424 -6.02 22.26 -12.83
N GLY A 425 -5.79 23.18 -11.88
CA GLY A 425 -6.82 23.83 -11.09
C GLY A 425 -7.51 25.03 -11.78
N ALA A 426 -7.23 25.31 -13.06
CA ALA A 426 -7.87 26.41 -13.80
C ALA A 426 -9.40 26.38 -13.66
N GLY A 427 -10.00 27.52 -13.29
CA GLY A 427 -11.45 27.65 -13.07
C GLY A 427 -12.00 26.98 -11.81
N ARG A 428 -11.17 26.43 -10.92
CA ARG A 428 -11.56 25.74 -9.66
C ARG A 428 -10.80 26.32 -8.46
N GLU A 429 -11.22 25.96 -7.24
CA GLU A 429 -10.41 26.17 -6.04
C GLU A 429 -9.26 25.15 -6.00
N LEU A 430 -8.04 25.62 -5.79
CA LEU A 430 -6.85 24.81 -5.62
C LEU A 430 -6.37 24.93 -4.17
N ARG A 431 -6.22 23.79 -3.49
CA ARG A 431 -5.62 23.70 -2.15
C ARG A 431 -4.29 22.96 -2.23
N VAL A 432 -3.23 23.63 -1.76
CA VAL A 432 -1.86 23.08 -1.74
C VAL A 432 -1.32 23.11 -0.33
N MET A 433 -0.78 21.98 0.10
CA MET A 433 -0.23 21.80 1.44
C MET A 433 1.24 21.42 1.36
N PHE A 434 2.07 22.08 2.18
CA PHE A 434 3.50 21.80 2.27
C PHE A 434 3.82 20.90 3.46
N PRO A 435 4.43 19.70 3.23
CA PRO A 435 4.85 18.78 4.28
C PRO A 435 6.18 19.19 4.91
N MET A 436 6.47 18.67 6.10
CA MET A 436 7.75 18.76 6.80
C MET A 436 8.24 20.20 7.06
N VAL A 437 7.34 21.16 7.12
CA VAL A 437 7.66 22.54 7.50
C VAL A 437 8.08 22.57 8.97
N ALA A 438 9.29 23.03 9.25
CA ALA A 438 9.86 23.13 10.58
C ALA A 438 9.98 24.59 11.07
N HIS A 439 9.89 25.55 10.15
CA HIS A 439 10.01 26.97 10.42
C HIS A 439 9.09 27.81 9.53
N ALA A 440 8.51 28.91 10.07
CA ALA A 440 7.59 29.76 9.32
C ALA A 440 8.21 30.34 8.03
N GLN A 441 9.51 30.61 8.03
CA GLN A 441 10.20 31.11 6.83
C GLN A 441 10.27 30.07 5.69
N GLU A 442 10.26 28.78 5.96
CA GLU A 442 10.20 27.75 4.91
C GLU A 442 8.87 27.82 4.16
N PHE A 443 7.77 28.06 4.89
CA PHE A 443 6.48 28.31 4.27
C PHE A 443 6.48 29.61 3.46
N ASP A 444 7.07 30.69 3.97
CA ASP A 444 7.18 31.97 3.25
C ASP A 444 7.97 31.78 1.94
N ALA A 445 9.07 31.03 1.97
CA ALA A 445 9.86 30.72 0.78
C ALA A 445 9.07 29.88 -0.24
N ALA A 446 8.31 28.87 0.22
CA ALA A 446 7.46 28.05 -0.65
C ALA A 446 6.31 28.89 -1.27
N ARG A 447 5.68 29.76 -0.48
CA ARG A 447 4.63 30.70 -0.95
C ARG A 447 5.16 31.65 -2.02
N GLU A 448 6.38 32.13 -1.87
CA GLU A 448 7.03 32.96 -2.89
C GLU A 448 7.21 32.21 -4.21
N LEU A 449 7.54 30.89 -4.17
CA LEU A 449 7.60 30.07 -5.38
C LEU A 449 6.21 29.94 -6.04
N VAL A 450 5.14 29.82 -5.26
CA VAL A 450 3.76 29.83 -5.80
C VAL A 450 3.48 31.15 -6.53
N HIS A 451 3.79 32.29 -5.90
CA HIS A 451 3.59 33.61 -6.51
C HIS A 451 4.38 33.77 -7.81
N ARG A 452 5.61 33.28 -7.86
CA ARG A 452 6.43 33.28 -9.10
C ARG A 452 5.79 32.47 -10.21
N GLU A 453 5.24 31.30 -9.88
CA GLU A 453 4.57 30.45 -10.89
C GLU A 453 3.23 31.07 -11.34
N ILE A 454 2.47 31.70 -10.46
CA ILE A 454 1.27 32.47 -10.83
C ILE A 454 1.64 33.59 -11.83
N ALA A 455 2.64 34.42 -11.48
CA ALA A 455 3.09 35.48 -12.36
C ALA A 455 3.64 34.97 -13.70
N HIS A 456 4.29 33.81 -13.69
CA HIS A 456 4.74 33.15 -14.93
C HIS A 456 3.56 32.73 -15.80
N LEU A 457 2.55 32.06 -15.23
CA LEU A 457 1.37 31.60 -15.97
C LEU A 457 0.54 32.75 -16.53
N GLN A 458 0.36 33.83 -15.75
CA GLN A 458 -0.33 35.05 -16.19
C GLN A 458 0.35 35.69 -17.41
N ARG A 459 1.68 35.81 -17.38
CA ARG A 459 2.45 36.37 -18.51
C ARG A 459 2.32 35.53 -19.79
N HIS A 460 2.04 34.25 -19.67
CA HIS A 460 1.88 33.35 -20.81
C HIS A 460 0.40 33.10 -21.18
N GLY A 461 -0.53 33.86 -20.58
CA GLY A 461 -1.96 33.78 -20.92
C GLY A 461 -2.67 32.50 -20.48
N TYR A 462 -2.13 31.77 -19.50
CA TYR A 462 -2.80 30.59 -18.96
C TYR A 462 -3.87 31.01 -17.95
N GLU A 463 -5.00 30.28 -18.00
CA GLU A 463 -6.06 30.41 -16.99
C GLU A 463 -5.57 29.89 -15.62
N LEU A 464 -5.98 30.57 -14.55
CA LEU A 464 -5.61 30.28 -13.19
C LEU A 464 -6.80 29.70 -12.39
N PRO A 465 -6.54 29.06 -11.23
CA PRO A 465 -7.56 28.74 -10.26
C PRO A 465 -8.34 30.00 -9.81
N VAL A 466 -9.65 29.84 -9.54
CA VAL A 466 -10.49 30.93 -9.02
C VAL A 466 -10.12 31.33 -7.60
N ALA A 467 -9.59 30.38 -6.84
CA ALA A 467 -9.03 30.59 -5.50
C ALA A 467 -7.84 29.65 -5.29
N ILE A 468 -6.81 30.15 -4.61
CA ILE A 468 -5.64 29.35 -4.24
C ILE A 468 -5.50 29.43 -2.73
N LYS A 469 -5.57 28.27 -2.08
CA LYS A 469 -5.44 28.10 -0.63
C LYS A 469 -4.15 27.37 -0.31
N LEU A 470 -3.31 27.99 0.52
CA LEU A 470 -2.02 27.44 0.91
C LEU A 470 -2.02 27.07 2.38
N GLY A 471 -1.62 25.84 2.68
CA GLY A 471 -1.56 25.30 4.04
C GLY A 471 -0.24 24.62 4.37
N VAL A 472 -0.10 24.28 5.64
CA VAL A 472 1.06 23.55 6.19
C VAL A 472 0.59 22.25 6.81
N MET A 473 1.39 21.18 6.63
CA MET A 473 1.25 19.98 7.43
C MET A 473 2.02 20.16 8.75
N VAL A 474 1.27 20.19 9.86
CA VAL A 474 1.84 20.23 11.20
C VAL A 474 2.23 18.80 11.60
N GLU A 475 3.50 18.51 11.44
CA GLU A 475 4.06 17.18 11.70
C GLU A 475 5.48 17.25 12.29
N VAL A 476 6.14 18.40 12.21
CA VAL A 476 7.41 18.67 12.89
C VAL A 476 7.11 19.40 14.19
N PRO A 477 7.52 18.90 15.37
CA PRO A 477 7.15 19.47 16.67
C PRO A 477 7.52 20.94 16.86
N SER A 478 8.58 21.45 16.22
CA SER A 478 8.99 22.85 16.30
C SER A 478 7.89 23.85 15.92
N ILE A 479 6.93 23.44 15.06
CA ILE A 479 5.79 24.27 14.65
C ILE A 479 4.84 24.55 15.82
N LEU A 480 4.75 23.65 16.82
CA LEU A 480 3.90 23.85 17.99
C LEU A 480 4.26 25.15 18.75
N TRP A 481 5.51 25.56 18.72
CA TRP A 481 6.00 26.80 19.33
C TRP A 481 5.95 28.03 18.40
N GLN A 482 5.55 27.84 17.15
CA GLN A 482 5.42 28.85 16.11
C GLN A 482 3.99 28.92 15.55
N LEU A 483 2.99 28.41 16.29
CA LEU A 483 1.62 28.34 15.78
C LEU A 483 1.05 29.73 15.46
N ASP A 484 1.36 30.74 16.25
CA ASP A 484 0.86 32.11 16.01
C ASP A 484 1.43 32.69 14.71
N GLU A 485 2.72 32.47 14.46
CA GLU A 485 3.40 32.88 13.23
C GLU A 485 2.89 32.14 12.01
N ILE A 486 2.64 30.82 12.13
CA ILE A 486 2.12 29.99 11.04
C ILE A 486 0.66 30.36 10.73
N LEU A 487 -0.20 30.45 11.76
CA LEU A 487 -1.61 30.77 11.60
C LEU A 487 -1.86 32.13 10.94
N ALA A 488 -0.96 33.08 11.15
CA ALA A 488 -1.02 34.38 10.47
C ALA A 488 -0.68 34.31 8.96
N ARG A 489 -0.21 33.19 8.47
CA ARG A 489 0.32 33.00 7.10
C ARG A 489 -0.47 32.04 6.22
N VAL A 490 -1.14 31.08 6.82
CA VAL A 490 -1.78 29.97 6.13
C VAL A 490 -3.29 30.17 5.99
N ASP A 491 -3.86 29.57 4.95
CA ASP A 491 -5.31 29.51 4.78
C ASP A 491 -5.95 28.32 5.56
N PHE A 492 -5.18 27.27 5.84
CA PHE A 492 -5.61 26.10 6.59
C PHE A 492 -4.43 25.32 7.17
N LEU A 493 -4.69 24.49 8.15
CA LEU A 493 -3.72 23.53 8.69
C LEU A 493 -4.18 22.09 8.45
N SER A 494 -3.23 21.20 8.20
CA SER A 494 -3.44 19.78 8.25
C SER A 494 -2.46 19.17 9.27
N VAL A 495 -2.91 18.21 10.08
CA VAL A 495 -2.06 17.61 11.11
C VAL A 495 -1.65 16.20 10.69
N GLY A 496 -0.36 16.01 10.44
CA GLY A 496 0.26 14.72 10.14
C GLY A 496 0.63 13.98 11.43
N SER A 497 -0.35 13.38 12.10
CA SER A 497 -0.15 12.81 13.44
C SER A 497 0.87 11.67 13.49
N ASN A 498 1.09 10.92 12.39
CA ASN A 498 2.06 9.84 12.36
C ASN A 498 3.49 10.37 12.58
N ASP A 499 3.91 11.34 11.76
CA ASP A 499 5.23 11.95 11.87
C ASP A 499 5.34 12.85 13.12
N LEU A 500 4.26 13.57 13.49
CA LEU A 500 4.24 14.36 14.71
C LEU A 500 4.51 13.52 15.96
N VAL A 501 3.86 12.37 16.12
CA VAL A 501 4.05 11.48 17.26
C VAL A 501 5.44 10.85 17.21
N GLN A 502 5.90 10.41 16.05
CA GLN A 502 7.25 9.88 15.85
C GLN A 502 8.32 10.85 16.33
N TYR A 503 8.25 12.13 15.92
CA TYR A 503 9.24 13.13 16.27
C TYR A 503 9.07 13.66 17.71
N LEU A 504 7.84 13.70 18.22
CA LEU A 504 7.57 14.12 19.59
C LEU A 504 8.21 13.18 20.61
N PHE A 505 8.21 11.88 20.34
CA PHE A 505 8.80 10.84 21.18
C PHE A 505 10.18 10.34 20.71
N ALA A 506 10.69 10.85 19.60
CA ALA A 506 11.91 10.35 18.97
C ALA A 506 11.89 8.81 18.79
N ALA A 507 10.73 8.27 18.41
CA ALA A 507 10.48 6.84 18.29
C ALA A 507 10.06 6.51 16.86
N ASP A 508 10.90 5.74 16.16
CA ASP A 508 10.63 5.29 14.81
C ASP A 508 9.40 4.35 14.79
N ARG A 509 8.36 4.73 14.05
CA ARG A 509 7.10 3.99 13.93
C ARG A 509 7.26 2.63 13.23
N ASP A 510 8.27 2.49 12.38
CA ASP A 510 8.53 1.25 11.63
C ASP A 510 9.38 0.26 12.44
N ASN A 511 9.99 0.73 13.52
CA ASN A 511 10.73 -0.12 14.44
C ASN A 511 9.79 -0.76 15.49
N LYS A 512 9.43 -2.04 15.26
CA LYS A 512 8.53 -2.82 16.14
C LYS A 512 8.92 -2.86 17.63
N ARG A 513 10.19 -2.60 17.98
CA ARG A 513 10.67 -2.60 19.36
C ARG A 513 10.31 -1.31 20.12
N VAL A 514 10.04 -0.22 19.43
CA VAL A 514 9.76 1.09 20.03
C VAL A 514 8.41 1.67 19.64
N SER A 515 7.84 1.31 18.47
CA SER A 515 6.58 1.86 17.96
C SER A 515 5.39 1.67 18.92
N ASN A 516 5.35 0.55 19.64
CA ASN A 516 4.27 0.22 20.58
C ASN A 516 4.47 0.78 22.01
N ARG A 517 5.55 1.55 22.25
CA ARG A 517 5.82 2.11 23.60
C ARG A 517 4.93 3.29 23.95
N PHE A 518 4.42 4.00 22.95
CA PHE A 518 3.70 5.25 23.15
C PHE A 518 2.30 5.14 22.55
N ASP A 519 1.29 5.21 23.42
CA ASP A 519 -0.09 5.26 22.97
C ASP A 519 -0.40 6.68 22.46
N PRO A 520 -0.95 6.86 21.25
CA PRO A 520 -1.41 8.16 20.76
C PRO A 520 -2.44 8.85 21.67
N LEU A 521 -3.18 8.08 22.49
CA LEU A 521 -4.10 8.59 23.49
C LEU A 521 -3.44 8.97 24.82
N CYS A 522 -2.14 9.25 24.83
CA CYS A 522 -1.45 9.79 26.01
C CYS A 522 -1.59 11.33 26.10
N ALA A 523 -1.53 11.84 27.31
CA ALA A 523 -1.71 13.26 27.59
C ALA A 523 -0.73 14.20 26.82
N PRO A 524 0.57 13.89 26.64
CA PRO A 524 1.48 14.73 25.86
C PRO A 524 1.03 14.92 24.40
N VAL A 525 0.61 13.85 23.71
CA VAL A 525 0.12 13.92 22.33
C VAL A 525 -1.18 14.72 22.27
N LEU A 526 -2.16 14.41 23.12
CA LEU A 526 -3.45 15.07 23.11
C LEU A 526 -3.37 16.54 23.49
N ARG A 527 -2.45 16.92 24.40
CA ARG A 527 -2.17 18.34 24.73
C ARG A 527 -1.54 19.07 23.54
N ALA A 528 -0.61 18.44 22.84
CA ALA A 528 -0.02 19.01 21.62
C ALA A 528 -1.11 19.21 20.55
N LEU A 529 -1.95 18.21 20.30
CA LEU A 529 -3.05 18.28 19.35
C LEU A 529 -4.10 19.34 19.75
N LYS A 530 -4.44 19.43 21.06
CA LYS A 530 -5.34 20.45 21.60
C LYS A 530 -4.78 21.87 21.41
N SER A 531 -3.49 22.07 21.63
CA SER A 531 -2.87 23.39 21.44
C SER A 531 -3.02 23.92 20.02
N ILE A 532 -3.02 23.03 19.01
CA ILE A 532 -3.25 23.40 17.61
C ILE A 532 -4.69 23.88 17.41
N THR A 533 -5.67 23.11 17.89
CA THR A 533 -7.09 23.47 17.73
C THR A 533 -7.46 24.73 18.51
N ASP A 534 -6.96 24.89 19.75
CA ASP A 534 -7.21 26.08 20.57
C ASP A 534 -6.71 27.35 19.89
N LYS A 535 -5.48 27.34 19.35
CA LYS A 535 -4.92 28.50 18.65
C LYS A 535 -5.58 28.76 17.31
N ALA A 536 -5.86 27.71 16.54
CA ALA A 536 -6.54 27.82 15.26
C ALA A 536 -7.98 28.35 15.41
N ALA A 537 -8.67 28.05 16.51
CA ALA A 537 -10.00 28.59 16.82
C ALA A 537 -9.99 30.11 16.99
N ILE A 538 -8.93 30.67 17.56
CA ILE A 538 -8.76 32.15 17.74
C ILE A 538 -8.69 32.85 16.38
N THR A 539 -7.97 32.27 15.44
CA THR A 539 -7.78 32.81 14.08
C THR A 539 -8.84 32.36 13.08
N GLN A 540 -9.76 31.48 13.50
CA GLN A 540 -10.75 30.83 12.65
C GLN A 540 -10.14 30.07 11.47
N THR A 541 -8.91 29.57 11.63
CA THR A 541 -8.21 28.80 10.61
C THR A 541 -8.70 27.36 10.61
N PRO A 542 -9.18 26.81 9.47
CA PRO A 542 -9.61 25.42 9.38
C PRO A 542 -8.46 24.46 9.70
N VAL A 543 -8.75 23.43 10.52
CA VAL A 543 -7.79 22.38 10.86
C VAL A 543 -8.37 21.01 10.54
N THR A 544 -7.61 20.22 9.79
CA THR A 544 -7.93 18.82 9.50
C THR A 544 -6.81 17.92 10.02
N LEU A 545 -7.15 16.77 10.63
CA LEU A 545 -6.14 15.76 10.96
C LEU A 545 -6.18 14.65 9.91
N CYS A 546 -5.04 14.31 9.32
CA CYS A 546 -4.93 13.32 8.23
C CYS A 546 -4.07 12.09 8.58
N GLY A 547 -3.63 11.95 9.82
CA GLY A 547 -2.93 10.76 10.29
C GLY A 547 -3.88 9.58 10.56
N GLU A 548 -3.30 8.40 10.70
CA GLU A 548 -4.05 7.14 10.87
C GLU A 548 -4.98 7.12 12.10
N ILE A 549 -4.61 7.84 13.17
CA ILE A 549 -5.43 7.91 14.38
C ILE A 549 -6.81 8.53 14.12
N GLY A 550 -6.95 9.38 13.10
CA GLY A 550 -8.24 9.94 12.69
C GLY A 550 -9.24 8.90 12.15
N GLY A 551 -8.74 7.76 11.68
CA GLY A 551 -9.55 6.66 11.14
C GLY A 551 -9.95 5.59 12.14
N ARG A 552 -9.53 5.69 13.40
CA ARG A 552 -9.87 4.76 14.49
C ARG A 552 -10.95 5.39 15.35
N PRO A 553 -12.14 4.77 15.54
CA PRO A 553 -13.27 5.41 16.21
C PRO A 553 -12.95 5.96 17.61
N LEU A 554 -12.21 5.21 18.43
CA LEU A 554 -11.87 5.64 19.80
C LEU A 554 -10.92 6.85 19.79
N GLU A 555 -9.88 6.83 18.94
CA GLU A 555 -8.96 7.94 18.78
C GLU A 555 -9.65 9.16 18.12
N ALA A 556 -10.50 8.93 17.13
CA ALA A 556 -11.30 9.98 16.51
C ALA A 556 -12.23 10.67 17.51
N MET A 557 -12.80 9.90 18.45
CA MET A 557 -13.61 10.42 19.55
C MET A 557 -12.78 11.38 20.42
N ALA A 558 -11.56 10.99 20.83
CA ALA A 558 -10.65 11.87 21.56
C ALA A 558 -10.32 13.16 20.78
N LEU A 559 -10.04 13.04 19.47
CA LEU A 559 -9.75 14.18 18.60
C LEU A 559 -10.92 15.19 18.53
N ILE A 560 -12.15 14.70 18.41
CA ILE A 560 -13.35 15.56 18.44
C ILE A 560 -13.45 16.27 19.79
N GLY A 561 -13.21 15.56 20.88
CA GLY A 561 -13.25 16.13 22.24
C GLY A 561 -12.16 17.18 22.50
N VAL A 562 -11.01 17.12 21.81
CA VAL A 562 -9.98 18.18 21.87
C VAL A 562 -10.15 19.26 20.79
N GLY A 563 -11.26 19.25 20.05
CA GLY A 563 -11.67 20.36 19.20
C GLY A 563 -11.51 20.17 17.69
N TYR A 564 -11.08 19.02 17.21
CA TYR A 564 -11.04 18.77 15.75
C TYR A 564 -12.46 18.70 15.16
N ARG A 565 -12.62 19.30 13.97
CA ARG A 565 -13.87 19.29 13.20
C ARG A 565 -13.70 18.69 11.81
N GLY A 566 -12.46 18.48 11.36
CA GLY A 566 -12.10 17.81 10.12
C GLY A 566 -11.18 16.62 10.39
N LEU A 567 -11.57 15.43 9.94
CA LEU A 567 -10.78 14.20 10.05
C LEU A 567 -10.65 13.56 8.66
N SER A 568 -9.44 13.25 8.25
CA SER A 568 -9.16 12.62 6.95
C SER A 568 -8.54 11.24 7.16
N MET A 569 -9.11 10.23 6.54
CA MET A 569 -8.81 8.82 6.82
C MET A 569 -8.92 7.94 5.58
N THR A 570 -8.58 6.66 5.72
CA THR A 570 -8.80 5.67 4.66
C THR A 570 -10.30 5.46 4.38
N PRO A 571 -10.69 5.06 3.17
CA PRO A 571 -12.10 4.82 2.82
C PRO A 571 -12.82 3.87 3.78
N SER A 572 -12.15 2.80 4.20
CA SER A 572 -12.69 1.79 5.12
C SER A 572 -13.05 2.33 6.52
N SER A 573 -12.40 3.41 6.93
CA SER A 573 -12.57 4.04 8.25
C SER A 573 -13.74 5.03 8.31
N ILE A 574 -14.20 5.56 7.18
CA ILE A 574 -15.24 6.61 7.16
C ILE A 574 -16.55 6.12 7.78
N GLY A 575 -17.00 4.92 7.42
CA GLY A 575 -18.24 4.36 7.96
C GLY A 575 -18.23 4.18 9.47
N PRO A 576 -17.24 3.48 10.05
CA PRO A 576 -17.08 3.33 11.50
C PRO A 576 -17.02 4.66 12.25
N VAL A 577 -16.18 5.60 11.79
CA VAL A 577 -16.02 6.90 12.43
C VAL A 577 -17.31 7.72 12.32
N LYS A 578 -18.02 7.67 11.19
CA LYS A 578 -19.32 8.32 11.02
C LYS A 578 -20.37 7.79 11.99
N ALA A 579 -20.43 6.47 12.15
CA ALA A 579 -21.34 5.85 13.12
C ALA A 579 -21.05 6.31 14.56
N MET A 580 -19.77 6.39 14.92
CA MET A 580 -19.32 6.91 16.22
C MET A 580 -19.70 8.39 16.38
N VAL A 581 -19.43 9.25 15.38
CA VAL A 581 -19.78 10.69 15.41
C VAL A 581 -21.28 10.91 15.67
N MET A 582 -22.12 10.12 15.00
CA MET A 582 -23.58 10.23 15.13
C MET A 582 -24.12 9.74 16.48
N ALA A 583 -23.28 9.11 17.30
CA ALA A 583 -23.65 8.55 18.60
C ALA A 583 -23.09 9.34 19.82
N ILE A 584 -22.28 10.39 19.60
CA ILE A 584 -21.66 11.16 20.68
C ILE A 584 -22.34 12.52 20.90
N HIS A 585 -22.25 13.03 22.15
CA HIS A 585 -22.47 14.43 22.50
C HIS A 585 -21.11 15.15 22.60
N GLU A 586 -20.83 16.09 21.70
CA GLU A 586 -19.52 16.78 21.66
C GLU A 586 -19.27 17.56 22.94
N GLY A 587 -20.26 18.26 23.48
CA GLY A 587 -20.10 19.05 24.70
C GLY A 587 -19.74 18.20 25.93
N GLU A 588 -20.35 17.02 26.09
CA GLU A 588 -20.02 16.10 27.19
C GLU A 588 -18.59 15.52 26.99
N LEU A 589 -18.28 15.14 25.76
CA LEU A 589 -16.98 14.59 25.42
C LEU A 589 -15.85 15.61 25.63
N ARG A 590 -16.08 16.86 25.26
CA ARG A 590 -15.13 17.96 25.51
C ARG A 590 -14.86 18.14 26.99
N ALA A 591 -15.91 18.19 27.82
CA ALA A 591 -15.78 18.31 29.28
C ALA A 591 -14.98 17.15 29.88
N LEU A 592 -15.24 15.92 29.44
CA LEU A 592 -14.45 14.74 29.81
C LEU A 592 -12.99 14.89 29.42
N MET A 593 -12.70 15.29 28.19
CA MET A 593 -11.32 15.47 27.72
C MET A 593 -10.58 16.56 28.48
N GLU A 594 -11.24 17.66 28.84
CA GLU A 594 -10.66 18.74 29.67
C GLU A 594 -10.29 18.20 31.06
N GLU A 595 -11.18 17.42 31.67
CA GLU A 595 -10.91 16.77 32.96
C GLU A 595 -9.73 15.82 32.89
N LEU A 596 -9.74 14.91 31.90
CA LEU A 596 -8.67 13.90 31.73
C LEU A 596 -7.30 14.54 31.47
N LEU A 597 -7.25 15.58 30.63
CA LEU A 597 -6.00 16.28 30.31
C LEU A 597 -5.51 17.20 31.42
N ALA A 598 -6.37 17.61 32.37
CA ALA A 598 -5.96 18.37 33.55
C ALA A 598 -5.31 17.51 34.63
N ARG A 599 -5.50 16.20 34.59
CA ARG A 599 -4.88 15.26 35.57
C ARG A 599 -3.36 15.34 35.55
N LYS A 600 -2.77 15.17 36.73
CA LYS A 600 -1.30 15.14 36.94
C LYS A 600 -0.82 13.79 37.49
N ASP A 601 -1.65 12.76 37.32
CA ASP A 601 -1.39 11.41 37.84
C ASP A 601 -0.34 10.62 37.04
N GLY A 602 0.14 11.17 35.93
CA GLY A 602 1.15 10.52 35.07
C GLY A 602 0.62 9.32 34.29
N ALA A 603 -0.71 9.21 34.12
CA ALA A 603 -1.29 8.14 33.34
C ALA A 603 -0.69 8.08 31.93
N ALA A 604 -0.23 6.87 31.55
CA ALA A 604 0.42 6.67 30.26
C ALA A 604 -0.55 6.80 29.09
N SER A 605 -1.84 6.56 29.29
CA SER A 605 -2.91 6.62 28.28
C SER A 605 -4.24 6.89 28.97
N ILE A 606 -5.18 7.51 28.22
CA ILE A 606 -6.58 7.71 28.65
C ILE A 606 -7.53 6.77 27.90
N ARG A 607 -6.98 5.71 27.30
CA ARG A 607 -7.73 4.79 26.45
C ARG A 607 -8.88 4.09 27.19
N GLU A 608 -8.64 3.64 28.40
CA GLU A 608 -9.62 2.90 29.17
C GLU A 608 -10.77 3.80 29.63
N GLU A 609 -10.49 5.04 30.04
CA GLU A 609 -11.51 6.02 30.40
C GLU A 609 -12.42 6.37 29.22
N LEU A 610 -11.81 6.55 28.02
CA LEU A 610 -12.57 6.80 26.80
C LEU A 610 -13.41 5.59 26.39
N ARG A 611 -12.88 4.38 26.56
CA ARG A 611 -13.62 3.15 26.29
C ARG A 611 -14.80 2.98 27.24
N ALA A 612 -14.57 3.21 28.52
CA ALA A 612 -15.65 3.18 29.53
C ALA A 612 -16.75 4.22 29.25
N TYR A 613 -16.36 5.44 28.81
CA TYR A 613 -17.33 6.45 28.37
C TYR A 613 -18.14 5.95 27.15
N ALA A 614 -17.48 5.40 26.15
CA ALA A 614 -18.15 4.90 24.95
C ALA A 614 -19.13 3.76 25.28
N GLU A 615 -18.73 2.81 26.12
CA GLU A 615 -19.58 1.71 26.60
C GLU A 615 -20.80 2.23 27.37
N ALA A 616 -20.58 3.15 28.32
CA ALA A 616 -21.67 3.74 29.13
C ALA A 616 -22.70 4.52 28.28
N LYS A 617 -22.27 5.10 27.17
CA LYS A 617 -23.12 5.87 26.26
C LYS A 617 -23.60 5.06 25.04
N GLY A 618 -23.21 3.80 24.92
CA GLY A 618 -23.54 2.96 23.76
C GLY A 618 -22.97 3.43 22.45
N VAL A 619 -21.79 4.10 22.47
CA VAL A 619 -21.10 4.59 21.28
C VAL A 619 -20.43 3.41 20.55
N PRO A 620 -20.67 3.21 19.24
CA PRO A 620 -20.03 2.14 18.48
C PRO A 620 -18.53 2.45 18.25
N LEU A 621 -17.68 1.48 18.59
CA LEU A 621 -16.21 1.55 18.41
C LEU A 621 -15.73 0.48 17.43
#